data_210c1171e903d5a7bc894a18472679d9
#
_entry.id   210c1171e903d5a7bc894a18472679d9
#
_cell.length_a   1.000
_cell.length_b   1.000
_cell.length_c   1.000
_cell.angle_alpha   90.00
_cell.angle_beta   90.00
_cell.angle_gamma   90.00
#
_symmetry.space_group_name_H-M   'P 1'
#
loop_
_entity.id
_entity.type
_entity.pdbx_description
1 polymer ?
#
loop_
_entity_poly.entity_id
_entity_poly.type
_entity_poly.pdbx_seq_one_letter_code
_entity_poly.pdbx_strand_id
1 'polypeptide(L)'
;GLGDVYKRQVLAPDGGILGKMLPPFRLGLGGPIGSGRQYLAWIHIDDMVNGILWLLDNDLRGPFNMVSPYPVRNEQFAHALGQALHRPAILRVPATAIRLLMGESSILVLGGQRALPKRLEEAGFAFRWYDLEEALADVVR
;
A
#
# COMPACT_ATOMS: atom_id res chain seq x y z
N GLY A 1 -4.02 -5.94 21.94
CA GLY A 1 -2.60 -5.74 21.88
C GLY A 1 -2.11 -5.49 20.46
N LEU A 2 -0.80 -5.37 20.31
CA LEU A 2 -0.22 -5.11 19.01
C LEU A 2 -0.40 -6.27 18.03
N GLY A 3 -0.61 -7.49 18.52
CA GLY A 3 -0.90 -8.64 17.68
C GLY A 3 -2.18 -8.50 16.86
N ASP A 4 -3.05 -7.57 17.24
CA ASP A 4 -4.31 -7.32 16.55
C ASP A 4 -4.20 -6.21 15.50
N VAL A 5 -3.00 -5.73 15.21
CA VAL A 5 -2.76 -4.75 14.15
C VAL A 5 -2.63 -5.49 12.82
N TYR A 6 -3.51 -5.18 11.89
CA TYR A 6 -3.51 -5.77 10.56
C TYR A 6 -2.67 -4.94 9.61
N LYS A 7 -1.58 -5.54 9.10
CA LYS A 7 -0.71 -4.90 8.13
C LYS A 7 -1.29 -5.07 6.73
N ARG A 8 -1.29 -3.99 5.98
CA ARG A 8 -1.66 -4.00 4.57
C ARG A 8 -0.42 -3.70 3.74
N GLN A 9 -0.58 -3.13 2.56
CA GLN A 9 0.57 -2.81 1.72
C GLN A 9 1.29 -1.59 2.29
N VAL A 10 2.40 -1.82 2.98
CA VAL A 10 3.21 -0.77 3.58
C VAL A 10 4.14 -0.20 2.52
N LEU A 11 4.09 1.11 2.32
CA LEU A 11 4.96 1.81 1.39
C LEU A 11 6.26 2.21 2.10
N ALA A 12 7.34 1.49 1.76
CA ALA A 12 8.68 1.75 2.30
C ALA A 12 9.69 1.62 1.16
N PRO A 13 10.83 2.35 1.22
CA PRO A 13 11.81 2.37 0.12
C PRO A 13 12.41 1.01 -0.20
N ASP A 14 12.64 0.19 0.82
CA ASP A 14 13.46 -1.01 0.70
C ASP A 14 12.71 -2.31 0.95
N GLY A 15 11.41 -2.29 1.11
CA GLY A 15 10.77 -3.50 1.59
C GLY A 15 9.43 -3.83 1.00
N GLY A 16 9.02 -5.05 1.31
CA GLY A 16 7.69 -5.55 1.02
C GLY A 16 7.39 -5.63 -0.46
N ILE A 17 6.12 -5.44 -0.78
CA ILE A 17 5.62 -5.56 -2.14
C ILE A 17 6.16 -4.44 -3.03
N LEU A 18 6.26 -3.23 -2.50
CA LEU A 18 6.78 -2.10 -3.28
C LEU A 18 8.21 -2.36 -3.74
N GLY A 19 9.05 -2.95 -2.90
CA GLY A 19 10.41 -3.31 -3.27
C GLY A 19 10.47 -4.28 -4.44
N LYS A 20 9.48 -5.18 -4.56
CA LYS A 20 9.39 -6.11 -5.68
C LYS A 20 8.84 -5.46 -6.95
N MET A 21 8.02 -4.43 -6.80
CA MET A 21 7.41 -3.73 -7.93
C MET A 21 8.35 -2.70 -8.56
N LEU A 22 9.23 -2.10 -7.77
CA LEU A 22 10.07 -1.00 -8.25
C LEU A 22 10.95 -1.34 -9.45
N PRO A 23 11.67 -2.49 -9.48
CA PRO A 23 12.53 -2.78 -10.63
C PRO A 23 11.80 -2.78 -11.97
N PRO A 24 10.69 -3.52 -12.16
CA PRO A 24 9.99 -3.47 -13.44
C PRO A 24 9.39 -2.09 -13.74
N PHE A 25 8.88 -1.37 -12.75
CA PHE A 25 8.35 -0.02 -12.97
C PHE A 25 9.45 0.95 -13.40
N ARG A 26 10.65 0.84 -12.81
CA ARG A 26 11.78 1.69 -13.19
C ARG A 26 12.27 1.43 -14.62
N LEU A 27 12.02 0.23 -15.14
CA LEU A 27 12.34 -0.11 -16.51
C LEU A 27 11.24 0.28 -17.51
N GLY A 28 10.15 0.86 -17.04
CA GLY A 28 9.02 1.21 -17.89
C GLY A 28 8.15 0.02 -18.26
N LEU A 29 8.30 -1.11 -17.55
CA LEU A 29 7.58 -2.35 -17.84
C LEU A 29 6.41 -2.58 -16.90
N GLY A 30 6.10 -1.62 -16.03
CA GLY A 30 5.01 -1.74 -15.07
C GLY A 30 3.66 -1.34 -15.63
N GLY A 31 2.61 -1.60 -14.86
CA GLY A 31 1.26 -1.23 -15.21
C GLY A 31 0.23 -1.88 -14.30
N PRO A 32 -1.06 -1.72 -14.62
CA PRO A 32 -2.13 -2.36 -13.86
C PRO A 32 -2.00 -3.89 -13.88
N ILE A 33 -2.41 -4.53 -12.80
CA ILE A 33 -2.37 -5.98 -12.65
C ILE A 33 -3.77 -6.54 -12.87
N GLY A 34 -3.89 -7.51 -13.77
CA GLY A 34 -5.17 -8.11 -14.09
C GLY A 34 -6.16 -7.06 -14.61
N SER A 35 -7.34 -6.96 -13.99
CA SER A 35 -8.33 -5.95 -14.36
C SER A 35 -7.93 -4.55 -13.92
N GLY A 36 -7.08 -4.44 -12.93
CA GLY A 36 -6.72 -3.16 -12.33
C GLY A 36 -7.82 -2.52 -11.49
N ARG A 37 -8.96 -3.17 -11.36
CA ARG A 37 -10.13 -2.65 -10.62
C ARG A 37 -10.13 -3.00 -9.15
N GLN A 38 -9.32 -3.97 -8.73
CA GLN A 38 -9.23 -4.36 -7.34
C GLN A 38 -8.66 -3.22 -6.49
N TYR A 39 -9.20 -3.08 -5.28
CA TYR A 39 -8.72 -2.06 -4.36
C TYR A 39 -7.42 -2.48 -3.69
N LEU A 40 -6.56 -1.51 -3.43
CA LEU A 40 -5.35 -1.68 -2.63
C LEU A 40 -5.48 -0.83 -1.37
N ALA A 41 -5.34 -1.48 -0.22
CA ALA A 41 -5.22 -0.78 1.05
C ALA A 41 -3.73 -0.56 1.31
N TRP A 42 -3.33 0.70 1.39
CA TRP A 42 -1.93 1.10 1.52
C TRP A 42 -1.71 1.94 2.77
N ILE A 43 -0.47 2.01 3.21
CA ILE A 43 -0.06 2.92 4.29
C ILE A 43 1.41 3.28 4.10
N HIS A 44 1.76 4.54 4.32
CA HIS A 44 3.15 4.96 4.33
C HIS A 44 3.83 4.43 5.59
N ILE A 45 5.11 4.06 5.49
CA ILE A 45 5.84 3.49 6.62
C ILE A 45 5.85 4.41 7.85
N ASP A 46 5.94 5.73 7.65
CA ASP A 46 5.90 6.67 8.76
C ASP A 46 4.59 6.57 9.55
N ASP A 47 3.47 6.44 8.85
CA ASP A 47 2.17 6.31 9.49
C ASP A 47 2.01 4.96 10.19
N MET A 48 2.59 3.90 9.63
CA MET A 48 2.60 2.60 10.28
C MET A 48 3.32 2.68 11.62
N VAL A 49 4.53 3.25 11.63
CA VAL A 49 5.33 3.37 12.85
C VAL A 49 4.64 4.30 13.86
N ASN A 50 4.21 5.47 13.42
CA ASN A 50 3.57 6.44 14.29
C ASN A 50 2.24 5.92 14.84
N GLY A 51 1.49 5.18 14.04
CA GLY A 51 0.25 4.57 14.47
C GLY A 51 0.46 3.53 15.56
N ILE A 52 1.47 2.67 15.39
CA ILE A 52 1.81 1.67 16.40
C ILE A 52 2.22 2.35 17.71
N LEU A 53 3.10 3.35 17.64
CA LEU A 53 3.53 4.11 18.83
C LEU A 53 2.34 4.79 19.50
N TRP A 54 1.45 5.36 18.73
CA TRP A 54 0.25 6.03 19.24
C TRP A 54 -0.67 5.05 19.95
N LEU A 55 -0.86 3.84 19.41
CA LEU A 55 -1.65 2.80 20.07
C LEU A 55 -1.05 2.38 21.41
N LEU A 56 0.28 2.29 21.48
CA LEU A 56 0.99 1.95 22.72
C LEU A 56 0.82 3.06 23.76
N ASP A 57 0.99 4.33 23.33
CA ASP A 57 0.92 5.47 24.25
C ASP A 57 -0.49 5.67 24.83
N ASN A 58 -1.51 5.30 24.07
CA ASN A 58 -2.89 5.47 24.49
C ASN A 58 -3.51 4.18 25.05
N ASP A 59 -2.71 3.12 25.19
CA ASP A 59 -3.15 1.83 25.73
C ASP A 59 -4.43 1.30 25.07
N LEU A 60 -4.51 1.43 23.76
CA LEU A 60 -5.66 0.96 23.00
C LEU A 60 -5.47 -0.51 22.62
N ARG A 61 -6.57 -1.26 22.69
CA ARG A 61 -6.57 -2.70 22.47
C ARG A 61 -7.59 -3.10 21.43
N GLY A 62 -7.42 -4.32 20.92
CA GLY A 62 -8.31 -4.89 19.92
C GLY A 62 -7.77 -4.72 18.51
N PRO A 63 -8.54 -5.16 17.49
CA PRO A 63 -8.07 -5.09 16.11
C PRO A 63 -8.13 -3.67 15.56
N PHE A 64 -7.04 -3.26 14.89
CA PHE A 64 -6.95 -1.98 14.20
C PHE A 64 -6.45 -2.22 12.78
N ASN A 65 -7.14 -1.64 11.80
CA ASN A 65 -6.65 -1.63 10.42
C ASN A 65 -5.65 -0.49 10.25
N MET A 66 -4.37 -0.87 10.07
CA MET A 66 -3.30 0.09 9.83
C MET A 66 -3.21 0.37 8.33
N VAL A 67 -4.15 1.17 7.84
CA VAL A 67 -4.24 1.56 6.42
C VAL A 67 -4.54 3.04 6.33
N SER A 68 -4.17 3.65 5.20
CA SER A 68 -4.57 5.02 4.90
C SER A 68 -6.09 5.12 4.76
N PRO A 69 -6.70 6.27 5.10
CA PRO A 69 -8.15 6.46 4.94
C PRO A 69 -8.63 6.50 3.49
N TYR A 70 -7.73 6.55 2.51
CA TYR A 70 -8.08 6.66 1.09
C TYR A 70 -7.53 5.47 0.30
N PRO A 71 -8.19 4.29 0.33
CA PRO A 71 -7.79 3.17 -0.51
C PRO A 71 -7.97 3.51 -1.98
N VAL A 72 -7.14 2.92 -2.83
CA VAL A 72 -7.18 3.17 -4.27
C VAL A 72 -7.33 1.85 -5.02
N ARG A 73 -7.72 1.93 -6.29
CA ARG A 73 -7.70 0.77 -7.17
C ARG A 73 -6.27 0.52 -7.67
N ASN A 74 -5.98 -0.72 -8.02
CA ASN A 74 -4.66 -1.09 -8.53
C ASN A 74 -4.24 -0.23 -9.73
N GLU A 75 -5.16 0.07 -10.65
CA GLU A 75 -4.85 0.89 -11.82
C GLU A 75 -4.43 2.32 -11.42
N GLN A 76 -5.05 2.87 -10.37
CA GLN A 76 -4.69 4.18 -9.85
C GLN A 76 -3.32 4.15 -9.18
N PHE A 77 -3.04 3.07 -8.45
CA PHE A 77 -1.75 2.86 -7.80
C PHE A 77 -0.63 2.76 -8.85
N ALA A 78 -0.86 1.95 -9.90
CA ALA A 78 0.12 1.79 -10.98
C ALA A 78 0.42 3.12 -11.67
N HIS A 79 -0.61 3.92 -11.94
CA HIS A 79 -0.45 5.23 -12.56
C HIS A 79 0.36 6.17 -11.64
N ALA A 80 0.01 6.22 -10.36
CA ALA A 80 0.70 7.07 -9.39
C ALA A 80 2.16 6.68 -9.22
N LEU A 81 2.44 5.38 -9.16
CA LEU A 81 3.81 4.89 -9.04
C LEU A 81 4.63 5.23 -10.29
N GLY A 82 4.03 5.04 -11.47
CA GLY A 82 4.68 5.43 -12.73
C GLY A 82 5.03 6.92 -12.76
N GLN A 83 4.10 7.77 -12.31
CA GLN A 83 4.36 9.20 -12.24
C GLN A 83 5.47 9.54 -11.24
N ALA A 84 5.49 8.90 -10.09
CA ALA A 84 6.51 9.13 -9.07
C ALA A 84 7.91 8.75 -9.57
N LEU A 85 8.00 7.74 -10.41
CA LEU A 85 9.27 7.28 -11.00
C LEU A 85 9.60 7.95 -12.32
N HIS A 86 8.70 8.76 -12.87
CA HIS A 86 8.82 9.39 -14.20
C HIS A 86 9.00 8.33 -15.30
N ARG A 87 8.22 7.25 -15.21
CA ARG A 87 8.22 6.14 -16.17
C ARG A 87 6.80 5.80 -16.61
N PRO A 88 6.60 5.36 -17.85
CA PRO A 88 5.29 4.89 -18.26
C PRO A 88 4.90 3.63 -17.47
N ALA A 89 3.62 3.49 -17.16
CA ALA A 89 3.09 2.34 -16.43
C ALA A 89 1.81 1.87 -17.11
N ILE A 90 1.91 1.54 -18.39
CA ILE A 90 0.77 1.21 -19.24
C ILE A 90 0.70 -0.25 -19.66
N LEU A 91 1.73 -1.04 -19.37
CA LEU A 91 1.74 -2.45 -19.71
C LEU A 91 0.92 -3.23 -18.68
N ARG A 92 -0.16 -3.85 -19.14
CA ARG A 92 -1.00 -4.64 -18.25
C ARG A 92 -0.33 -5.96 -17.91
N VAL A 93 -0.20 -6.25 -16.62
CA VAL A 93 0.45 -7.47 -16.15
C VAL A 93 -0.62 -8.52 -15.85
N PRO A 94 -0.57 -9.71 -16.48
CA PRO A 94 -1.54 -10.76 -16.18
C PRO A 94 -1.44 -11.24 -14.73
N ALA A 95 -2.58 -11.60 -14.15
CA ALA A 95 -2.62 -12.12 -12.78
C ALA A 95 -1.74 -13.38 -12.63
N THR A 96 -1.69 -14.24 -13.66
CA THR A 96 -0.85 -15.43 -13.63
C THR A 96 0.63 -15.09 -13.48
N ALA A 97 1.10 -14.05 -14.16
CA ALA A 97 2.50 -13.62 -14.05
C ALA A 97 2.81 -13.14 -12.63
N ILE A 98 1.88 -12.43 -12.00
CA ILE A 98 2.05 -11.96 -10.62
C ILE A 98 2.10 -13.14 -9.64
N ARG A 99 1.28 -14.14 -9.83
CA ARG A 99 1.29 -15.34 -8.98
C ARG A 99 2.61 -16.09 -9.07
N LEU A 100 3.20 -16.14 -10.26
CA LEU A 100 4.50 -16.77 -10.46
C LEU A 100 5.64 -15.98 -9.82
N LEU A 101 5.59 -14.65 -9.92
CA LEU A 101 6.66 -13.78 -9.39
C LEU A 101 6.58 -13.59 -7.88
N MET A 102 5.39 -13.46 -7.34
CA MET A 102 5.18 -13.08 -5.93
C MET A 102 4.72 -14.23 -5.05
N GLY A 103 4.29 -15.35 -5.64
CA GLY A 103 3.80 -16.47 -4.85
C GLY A 103 2.62 -16.09 -3.96
N GLU A 104 2.70 -16.41 -2.67
CA GLU A 104 1.64 -16.11 -1.71
C GLU A 104 1.41 -14.61 -1.53
N SER A 105 2.43 -13.80 -1.74
CA SER A 105 2.30 -12.35 -1.64
C SER A 105 1.37 -11.76 -2.70
N SER A 106 1.07 -12.54 -3.77
CA SER A 106 0.18 -12.08 -4.82
C SER A 106 -1.22 -11.73 -4.31
N ILE A 107 -1.66 -12.35 -3.21
CA ILE A 107 -2.95 -12.07 -2.60
C ILE A 107 -3.07 -10.59 -2.22
N LEU A 108 -1.98 -9.96 -1.80
CA LEU A 108 -1.99 -8.57 -1.39
C LEU A 108 -2.28 -7.59 -2.54
N VAL A 109 -1.90 -7.95 -3.75
CA VAL A 109 -2.14 -7.10 -4.93
C VAL A 109 -3.31 -7.55 -5.78
N LEU A 110 -3.71 -8.82 -5.69
CA LEU A 110 -4.84 -9.36 -6.45
C LEU A 110 -6.14 -9.43 -5.64
N GLY A 111 -6.03 -9.44 -4.32
CA GLY A 111 -7.14 -9.74 -3.42
C GLY A 111 -8.25 -8.69 -3.34
N GLY A 112 -7.99 -7.46 -3.70
CA GLY A 112 -9.04 -6.44 -3.81
C GLY A 112 -9.76 -6.07 -2.54
N GLN A 113 -9.03 -5.69 -1.49
CA GLN A 113 -9.65 -5.28 -0.23
C GLN A 113 -9.77 -3.76 -0.13
N ARG A 114 -10.99 -3.30 0.15
CA ARG A 114 -11.25 -1.91 0.48
C ARG A 114 -11.38 -1.80 2.01
N ALA A 115 -10.23 -1.71 2.69
CA ALA A 115 -10.20 -1.57 4.14
C ALA A 115 -10.08 -0.10 4.54
N LEU A 116 -10.72 0.26 5.65
CA LEU A 116 -10.70 1.62 6.19
C LEU A 116 -10.20 1.60 7.63
N PRO A 117 -9.47 2.63 8.07
CA PRO A 117 -8.92 2.70 9.43
C PRO A 117 -9.93 3.30 10.42
N LYS A 118 -11.16 2.80 10.42
CA LYS A 118 -12.26 3.40 11.19
C LYS A 118 -11.95 3.56 12.67
N ARG A 119 -11.52 2.48 13.32
CA ARG A 119 -11.24 2.51 14.75
C ARG A 119 -10.09 3.45 15.09
N LEU A 120 -9.08 3.47 14.24
CA LEU A 120 -7.91 4.32 14.44
C LEU A 120 -8.29 5.81 14.32
N GLU A 121 -9.08 6.15 13.31
CA GLU A 121 -9.57 7.51 13.13
C GLU A 121 -10.52 7.94 14.24
N GLU A 122 -11.45 7.06 14.63
CA GLU A 122 -12.39 7.34 15.73
C GLU A 122 -11.67 7.56 17.05
N ALA A 123 -10.54 6.88 17.25
CA ALA A 123 -9.72 7.05 18.45
C ALA A 123 -8.87 8.33 18.41
N GLY A 124 -8.82 9.03 17.30
CA GLY A 124 -8.16 10.33 17.20
C GLY A 124 -6.80 10.36 16.53
N PHE A 125 -6.35 9.26 15.95
CA PHE A 125 -5.06 9.25 15.25
C PHE A 125 -5.12 10.09 13.98
N ALA A 126 -4.13 10.96 13.78
CA ALA A 126 -4.01 11.78 12.59
C ALA A 126 -2.97 11.20 11.63
N PHE A 127 -3.41 10.83 10.44
CA PHE A 127 -2.51 10.36 9.39
C PHE A 127 -1.76 11.54 8.78
N ARG A 128 -0.46 11.34 8.51
CA ARG A 128 0.34 12.32 7.78
C ARG A 128 0.23 12.10 6.27
N TRP A 129 0.22 10.83 5.84
CA TRP A 129 0.27 10.45 4.44
C TRP A 129 -1.04 9.83 4.00
N TYR A 130 -1.99 10.67 3.63
CA TYR A 130 -3.29 10.22 3.13
C TYR A 130 -3.47 10.43 1.63
N ASP A 131 -2.54 11.13 0.97
CA ASP A 131 -2.50 11.26 -0.48
C ASP A 131 -1.46 10.29 -1.04
N LEU A 132 -1.90 9.34 -1.87
CA LEU A 132 -1.04 8.31 -2.43
C LEU A 132 0.10 8.90 -3.25
N GLU A 133 -0.16 9.91 -4.06
CA GLU A 133 0.86 10.51 -4.92
C GLU A 133 1.99 11.11 -4.10
N GLU A 134 1.66 11.82 -3.04
CA GLU A 134 2.66 12.39 -2.14
C GLU A 134 3.44 11.32 -1.40
N ALA A 135 2.73 10.28 -0.92
CA ALA A 135 3.36 9.18 -0.20
C ALA A 135 4.36 8.43 -1.09
N LEU A 136 3.97 8.13 -2.34
CA LEU A 136 4.86 7.45 -3.27
C LEU A 136 6.05 8.32 -3.67
N ALA A 137 5.84 9.60 -3.89
CA ALA A 137 6.94 10.52 -4.21
C ALA A 137 7.98 10.55 -3.09
N ASP A 138 7.54 10.50 -1.84
CA ASP A 138 8.43 10.46 -0.70
C ASP A 138 9.23 9.14 -0.63
N VAL A 139 8.55 8.03 -0.82
CA VAL A 139 9.15 6.69 -0.67
C VAL A 139 10.17 6.37 -1.77
N VAL A 140 9.95 6.86 -2.99
CA VAL A 140 10.81 6.52 -4.14
C VAL A 140 11.95 7.51 -4.41
N ARG A 141 12.09 8.49 -3.57
CA ARG A 141 13.19 9.47 -3.68
C ARG A 141 14.57 8.83 -3.75
#